data_24dceef0f366a2b6a4b6f2de9a4bd6a4
#
_entry.id   24dceef0f366a2b6a4b6f2de9a4bd6a4
#
_cell.length_a   1.000
_cell.length_b   1.000
_cell.length_c   1.000
_cell.angle_alpha   90.00
_cell.angle_beta   90.00
_cell.angle_gamma   90.00
#
_symmetry.space_group_name_H-M   'P 1'
#
loop_
_entity.id
_entity.type
_entity.pdbx_description
1 polymer ?
#
loop_
_entity_poly.entity_id
_entity_poly.type
_entity_poly.pdbx_seq_one_letter_code
_entity_poly.pdbx_strand_id
1 'polypeptide(L)'
;AVDALEIVGNEIVLPSDRDGFMHLYVYNLNGQLVRKVAPGQYDITDLYGMDAKTGDIYFQAAALNPTDRQVMVARKNGKVERLSKQEGWNTAIFARDFKNYINVWSDRHTPQVTTLCNNRGTVQTTMLDNKELKETLKSVDLGTNEQFSFTTSEGVKINGWMVKPANFDTSKKYPVIMFQYSGPGNQQVVNSWNCGSMGQGCMFDQYL
;
A
#
# COMPACT_ATOMS: atom_id res chain seq x y z
N ALA A 1 11.24 15.11 -4.46
CA ALA A 1 10.34 15.82 -5.38
C ALA A 1 8.98 16.01 -4.70
N VAL A 2 8.39 17.19 -4.80
CA VAL A 2 7.06 17.47 -4.21
C VAL A 2 6.03 17.19 -5.30
N ASP A 3 5.75 15.91 -5.53
CA ASP A 3 4.84 15.50 -6.61
C ASP A 3 3.35 15.50 -6.19
N ALA A 4 3.06 15.79 -4.91
CA ALA A 4 1.71 15.71 -4.35
C ALA A 4 1.32 16.96 -3.54
N LEU A 5 1.64 18.16 -4.05
CA LEU A 5 1.14 19.40 -3.45
C LEU A 5 -0.32 19.63 -3.88
N GLU A 6 -1.21 19.84 -2.93
CA GLU A 6 -2.60 20.16 -3.18
C GLU A 6 -3.00 21.50 -2.52
N ILE A 7 -3.72 22.33 -3.26
CA ILE A 7 -4.26 23.61 -2.76
C ILE A 7 -5.78 23.50 -2.74
N VAL A 8 -6.37 23.63 -1.56
CA VAL A 8 -7.81 23.56 -1.35
C VAL A 8 -8.26 24.77 -0.53
N GLY A 9 -9.01 25.67 -1.17
CA GLY A 9 -9.40 26.95 -0.55
C GLY A 9 -8.18 27.78 -0.13
N ASN A 10 -8.02 28.02 1.16
CA ASN A 10 -6.91 28.78 1.74
C ASN A 10 -5.86 27.88 2.42
N GLU A 11 -5.91 26.58 2.19
CA GLU A 11 -4.98 25.61 2.77
C GLU A 11 -4.13 24.93 1.68
N ILE A 12 -2.88 24.67 1.99
CA ILE A 12 -1.92 23.95 1.15
C ILE A 12 -1.56 22.68 1.90
N VAL A 13 -1.77 21.51 1.27
CA VAL A 13 -1.33 20.21 1.79
C VAL A 13 -0.01 19.84 1.14
N LEU A 14 1.03 19.60 1.95
CA LEU A 14 2.39 19.35 1.49
C LEU A 14 2.95 18.08 2.16
N PRO A 15 3.43 17.07 1.40
CA PRO A 15 4.18 15.95 1.96
C PRO A 15 5.60 16.37 2.36
N SER A 16 6.11 15.84 3.46
CA SER A 16 7.49 16.04 3.91
C SER A 16 7.93 14.95 4.88
N ASP A 17 9.19 14.56 4.78
CA ASP A 17 9.86 13.56 5.62
C ASP A 17 10.68 14.20 6.76
N ARG A 18 10.47 15.49 7.03
CA ARG A 18 11.26 16.30 7.99
C ARG A 18 11.34 15.73 9.41
N ASP A 19 10.38 14.88 9.78
CA ASP A 19 10.30 14.24 11.10
C ASP A 19 10.71 12.75 11.07
N GLY A 20 11.41 12.31 10.00
CA GLY A 20 11.93 10.96 9.86
C GLY A 20 10.99 9.99 9.13
N PHE A 21 9.71 10.35 8.97
CA PHE A 21 8.72 9.63 8.16
C PHE A 21 8.02 10.61 7.23
N MET A 22 7.59 10.14 6.07
CA MET A 22 6.79 10.94 5.14
C MET A 22 5.41 11.20 5.74
N HIS A 23 5.12 12.46 6.08
CA HIS A 23 3.83 12.92 6.57
C HIS A 23 3.28 14.07 5.72
N LEU A 24 2.01 14.40 5.93
CA LEU A 24 1.37 15.56 5.33
C LEU A 24 1.31 16.71 6.33
N TYR A 25 1.57 17.90 5.83
CA TYR A 25 1.53 19.15 6.58
C TYR A 25 0.59 20.13 5.90
N VAL A 26 -0.29 20.74 6.67
CA VAL A 26 -1.23 21.75 6.15
C VAL A 26 -0.73 23.13 6.53
N TYR A 27 -0.60 23.98 5.53
CA TYR A 27 -0.21 25.39 5.65
C TYR A 27 -1.34 26.28 5.19
N ASN A 28 -1.40 27.52 5.72
CA ASN A 28 -2.19 28.59 5.12
C ASN A 28 -1.43 29.24 3.94
N LEU A 29 -2.11 30.10 3.19
CA LEU A 29 -1.50 30.81 2.05
C LEU A 29 -0.36 31.78 2.44
N ASN A 30 -0.23 32.12 3.74
CA ASN A 30 0.89 32.92 4.26
C ASN A 30 2.10 32.07 4.63
N GLY A 31 2.08 30.75 4.37
CA GLY A 31 3.16 29.83 4.69
C GLY A 31 3.25 29.43 6.16
N GLN A 32 2.23 29.73 6.96
CA GLN A 32 2.19 29.31 8.37
C GLN A 32 1.66 27.90 8.50
N LEU A 33 2.35 27.04 9.26
CA LEU A 33 1.90 25.67 9.54
C LEU A 33 0.61 25.72 10.38
N VAL A 34 -0.45 25.10 9.85
CA VAL A 34 -1.75 24.98 10.51
C VAL A 34 -1.80 23.68 11.33
N ARG A 35 -1.41 22.55 10.73
CA ARG A 35 -1.42 21.24 11.40
C ARG A 35 -0.53 20.22 10.68
N LYS A 36 -0.02 19.23 11.44
CA LYS A 36 0.53 17.98 10.94
C LYS A 36 -0.60 16.96 10.83
N VAL A 37 -0.64 16.23 9.71
CA VAL A 37 -1.69 15.23 9.43
C VAL A 37 -1.18 13.85 9.83
N ALA A 38 -2.00 13.10 10.57
CA ALA A 38 -1.80 11.69 10.91
C ALA A 38 -0.37 11.37 11.41
N PRO A 39 0.08 11.98 12.51
CA PRO A 39 1.41 11.70 13.06
C PRO A 39 1.51 10.23 13.49
N GLY A 40 2.65 9.59 13.22
CA GLY A 40 2.92 8.20 13.56
C GLY A 40 4.32 7.76 13.11
N GLN A 41 4.68 6.51 13.38
CA GLN A 41 5.94 5.89 12.92
C GLN A 41 5.71 5.08 11.63
N TYR A 42 5.18 5.74 10.62
CA TYR A 42 4.89 5.15 9.30
C TYR A 42 4.88 6.23 8.22
N ASP A 43 5.13 5.81 6.99
CA ASP A 43 5.09 6.70 5.85
C ASP A 43 3.66 6.81 5.29
N ILE A 44 3.25 8.04 4.98
CA ILE A 44 2.18 8.32 4.05
C ILE A 44 2.76 8.20 2.65
N THR A 45 2.18 7.34 1.83
CA THR A 45 2.75 6.94 0.53
C THR A 45 2.04 7.57 -0.66
N ASP A 46 0.83 8.09 -0.45
CA ASP A 46 0.07 8.81 -1.47
C ASP A 46 -0.94 9.78 -0.84
N LEU A 47 -1.24 10.89 -1.52
CA LEU A 47 -2.27 11.86 -1.16
C LEU A 47 -3.41 11.76 -2.17
N TYR A 48 -4.58 11.31 -1.72
CA TYR A 48 -5.77 11.22 -2.57
C TYR A 48 -6.54 12.54 -2.67
N GLY A 49 -6.36 13.43 -1.69
CA GLY A 49 -6.91 14.76 -1.71
C GLY A 49 -7.56 15.20 -0.40
N MET A 50 -8.00 16.45 -0.40
CA MET A 50 -8.71 17.08 0.72
C MET A 50 -10.13 17.49 0.30
N ASP A 51 -11.13 17.05 1.05
CA ASP A 51 -12.50 17.51 0.86
C ASP A 51 -12.66 18.97 1.31
N ALA A 52 -12.88 19.87 0.36
CA ALA A 52 -13.03 21.29 0.60
C ALA A 52 -14.21 21.65 1.54
N LYS A 53 -15.21 20.76 1.67
CA LYS A 53 -16.40 21.01 2.51
C LYS A 53 -16.15 20.64 3.97
N THR A 54 -15.48 19.50 4.20
CA THR A 54 -15.25 18.96 5.54
C THR A 54 -13.87 19.28 6.08
N GLY A 55 -12.88 19.51 5.21
CA GLY A 55 -11.46 19.63 5.55
C GLY A 55 -10.80 18.29 5.91
N ASP A 56 -11.48 17.17 5.61
CA ASP A 56 -10.93 15.83 5.79
C ASP A 56 -9.90 15.53 4.68
N ILE A 57 -8.79 14.88 5.03
CA ILE A 57 -7.72 14.54 4.09
C ILE A 57 -7.66 13.03 3.94
N TYR A 58 -7.73 12.56 2.70
CA TYR A 58 -7.69 11.16 2.32
C TYR A 58 -6.31 10.81 1.74
N PHE A 59 -5.72 9.71 2.19
CA PHE A 59 -4.36 9.35 1.84
C PHE A 59 -4.13 7.83 1.93
N GLN A 60 -3.01 7.37 1.37
CA GLN A 60 -2.51 6.01 1.55
C GLN A 60 -1.36 6.03 2.54
N ALA A 61 -1.25 5.00 3.38
CA ALA A 61 -0.15 4.89 4.32
C ALA A 61 0.26 3.43 4.58
N ALA A 62 1.52 3.24 4.99
CA ALA A 62 2.08 1.98 5.48
C ALA A 62 1.81 1.81 7.00
N ALA A 63 0.57 2.03 7.45
CA ALA A 63 0.24 2.21 8.86
C ALA A 63 0.21 0.91 9.68
N LEU A 64 0.01 -0.27 9.05
CA LEU A 64 0.03 -1.57 9.72
C LEU A 64 1.43 -2.18 9.75
N ASN A 65 2.07 -2.20 8.60
CA ASN A 65 3.44 -2.65 8.43
C ASN A 65 4.04 -2.07 7.13
N PRO A 66 5.36 -2.09 6.94
CA PRO A 66 6.00 -1.47 5.78
C PRO A 66 5.63 -2.09 4.44
N THR A 67 5.19 -3.36 4.41
CA THR A 67 4.88 -4.08 3.17
C THR A 67 3.43 -3.92 2.70
N ASP A 68 2.58 -3.36 3.55
CA ASP A 68 1.16 -3.15 3.27
C ASP A 68 0.84 -1.68 2.93
N ARG A 69 -0.34 -1.46 2.37
CA ARG A 69 -0.90 -0.12 2.15
C ARG A 69 -2.35 -0.08 2.59
N GLN A 70 -2.69 0.96 3.35
CA GLN A 70 -4.04 1.21 3.82
C GLN A 70 -4.57 2.53 3.26
N VAL A 71 -5.85 2.53 2.91
CA VAL A 71 -6.60 3.75 2.62
C VAL A 71 -7.04 4.34 3.95
N MET A 72 -6.64 5.58 4.20
CA MET A 72 -6.82 6.29 5.46
C MET A 72 -7.55 7.62 5.26
N VAL A 73 -8.12 8.13 6.32
CA VAL A 73 -8.62 9.51 6.39
C VAL A 73 -8.19 10.17 7.69
N ALA A 74 -7.71 11.40 7.60
CA ALA A 74 -7.53 12.30 8.74
C ALA A 74 -8.68 13.31 8.73
N ARG A 75 -9.56 13.20 9.70
CA ARG A 75 -10.66 14.13 9.88
C ARG A 75 -10.12 15.51 10.30
N LYS A 76 -10.85 16.56 9.99
CA LYS A 76 -10.46 17.94 10.36
C LYS A 76 -10.23 18.10 11.87
N ASN A 77 -10.96 17.34 12.70
CA ASN A 77 -10.79 17.34 14.15
C ASN A 77 -9.55 16.59 14.67
N GLY A 78 -8.70 16.05 13.78
CA GLY A 78 -7.49 15.32 14.11
C GLY A 78 -7.65 13.80 14.28
N LYS A 79 -8.89 13.27 14.24
CA LYS A 79 -9.10 11.81 14.30
C LYS A 79 -8.61 11.17 13.01
N VAL A 80 -7.80 10.11 13.14
CA VAL A 80 -7.32 9.31 12.00
C VAL A 80 -8.05 7.98 11.99
N GLU A 81 -8.57 7.59 10.83
CA GLU A 81 -9.36 6.37 10.65
C GLU A 81 -8.86 5.58 9.44
N ARG A 82 -8.79 4.25 9.58
CA ARG A 82 -8.52 3.35 8.48
C ARG A 82 -9.83 3.01 7.76
N LEU A 83 -9.90 3.27 6.47
CA LEU A 83 -11.05 2.99 5.62
C LEU A 83 -10.99 1.58 5.03
N SER A 84 -9.85 1.16 4.49
CA SER A 84 -9.64 -0.22 4.01
C SER A 84 -9.56 -1.20 5.18
N LYS A 85 -10.26 -2.31 5.10
CA LYS A 85 -10.35 -3.29 6.20
C LYS A 85 -9.35 -4.42 6.08
N GLN A 86 -9.03 -4.83 4.85
CA GLN A 86 -8.12 -5.93 4.55
C GLN A 86 -6.66 -5.51 4.75
N GLU A 87 -5.84 -6.43 5.25
CA GLU A 87 -4.38 -6.35 5.16
C GLU A 87 -3.96 -6.55 3.70
N GLY A 88 -2.73 -6.17 3.36
CA GLY A 88 -2.23 -6.19 2.00
C GLY A 88 -2.20 -4.80 1.36
N TRP A 89 -2.23 -4.76 0.06
CA TRP A 89 -2.07 -3.54 -0.72
C TRP A 89 -3.42 -2.96 -1.13
N ASN A 90 -3.78 -1.82 -0.58
CA ASN A 90 -5.00 -1.09 -0.91
C ASN A 90 -4.65 0.22 -1.62
N THR A 91 -5.32 0.48 -2.73
CA THR A 91 -5.24 1.74 -3.48
C THR A 91 -6.64 2.28 -3.70
N ALA A 92 -6.83 3.58 -3.63
CA ALA A 92 -8.15 4.18 -3.78
C ALA A 92 -8.20 5.20 -4.93
N ILE A 93 -9.38 5.29 -5.56
CA ILE A 93 -9.73 6.36 -6.49
C ILE A 93 -10.99 7.02 -5.94
N PHE A 94 -10.86 8.23 -5.42
CA PHE A 94 -11.97 8.96 -4.83
C PHE A 94 -12.80 9.69 -5.89
N ALA A 95 -14.11 9.73 -5.68
CA ALA A 95 -14.98 10.65 -6.39
C ALA A 95 -14.65 12.10 -5.98
N ARG A 96 -14.90 13.07 -6.86
CA ARG A 96 -14.57 14.50 -6.63
C ARG A 96 -15.21 15.10 -5.36
N ASP A 97 -16.32 14.53 -4.91
CA ASP A 97 -17.04 14.98 -3.70
C ASP A 97 -16.65 14.18 -2.45
N PHE A 98 -15.67 13.29 -2.54
CA PHE A 98 -15.18 12.42 -1.47
C PHE A 98 -16.25 11.59 -0.73
N LYS A 99 -17.44 11.38 -1.32
CA LYS A 99 -18.48 10.55 -0.71
C LYS A 99 -18.27 9.06 -0.93
N ASN A 100 -17.69 8.72 -2.08
CA ASN A 100 -17.41 7.35 -2.47
C ASN A 100 -16.01 7.23 -3.04
N TYR A 101 -15.47 6.03 -3.02
CA TYR A 101 -14.21 5.68 -3.67
C TYR A 101 -14.22 4.24 -4.17
N ILE A 102 -13.47 3.99 -5.21
CA ILE A 102 -13.15 2.64 -5.67
C ILE A 102 -11.90 2.20 -4.91
N ASN A 103 -12.00 1.08 -4.17
CA ASN A 103 -10.84 0.43 -3.55
C ASN A 103 -10.39 -0.74 -4.42
N VAL A 104 -9.10 -0.77 -4.75
CA VAL A 104 -8.44 -1.91 -5.38
C VAL A 104 -7.54 -2.54 -4.35
N TRP A 105 -7.82 -3.77 -3.99
CA TRP A 105 -7.10 -4.52 -2.97
C TRP A 105 -6.54 -5.83 -3.49
N SER A 106 -5.38 -6.20 -3.03
CA SER A 106 -4.81 -7.54 -3.16
C SER A 106 -3.84 -7.84 -2.04
N ASP A 107 -3.53 -9.10 -1.85
CA ASP A 107 -2.36 -9.55 -1.10
C ASP A 107 -1.52 -10.51 -1.97
N ARG A 108 -0.47 -11.09 -1.41
CA ARG A 108 0.41 -12.02 -2.14
C ARG A 108 -0.29 -13.25 -2.70
N HIS A 109 -1.38 -13.68 -2.07
CA HIS A 109 -2.10 -14.91 -2.37
C HIS A 109 -3.45 -14.67 -3.04
N THR A 110 -3.93 -13.42 -3.01
CA THR A 110 -5.25 -13.04 -3.48
C THR A 110 -5.16 -12.11 -4.68
N PRO A 111 -5.64 -12.52 -5.88
CA PRO A 111 -5.80 -11.63 -7.02
C PRO A 111 -6.63 -10.40 -6.68
N GLN A 112 -6.41 -9.31 -7.42
CA GLN A 112 -7.06 -8.02 -7.18
C GLN A 112 -8.58 -8.16 -7.03
N VAL A 113 -9.11 -7.48 -6.02
CA VAL A 113 -10.53 -7.29 -5.77
C VAL A 113 -10.82 -5.80 -5.84
N THR A 114 -11.81 -5.42 -6.63
CA THR A 114 -12.22 -4.03 -6.79
C THR A 114 -13.60 -3.83 -6.19
N THR A 115 -13.72 -2.88 -5.28
CA THR A 115 -14.98 -2.58 -4.58
C THR A 115 -15.31 -1.10 -4.65
N LEU A 116 -16.60 -0.77 -4.73
CA LEU A 116 -17.10 0.58 -4.47
C LEU A 116 -17.37 0.71 -2.97
N CYS A 117 -16.77 1.71 -2.35
CA CYS A 117 -16.90 2.00 -0.92
C CYS A 117 -17.41 3.41 -0.68
N ASN A 118 -18.09 3.64 0.43
CA ASN A 118 -18.36 4.99 0.90
C ASN A 118 -17.17 5.55 1.72
N ASN A 119 -17.19 6.84 2.03
CA ASN A 119 -16.11 7.54 2.77
C ASN A 119 -16.00 7.18 4.26
N ARG A 120 -16.73 6.14 4.71
CA ARG A 120 -16.58 5.49 6.03
C ARG A 120 -15.93 4.12 5.92
N GLY A 121 -15.54 3.71 4.70
CA GLY A 121 -14.94 2.40 4.42
C GLY A 121 -15.95 1.25 4.35
N THR A 122 -17.25 1.54 4.21
CA THR A 122 -18.27 0.50 4.01
C THR A 122 -18.34 0.13 2.54
N VAL A 123 -18.16 -1.14 2.25
CA VAL A 123 -18.32 -1.69 0.90
C VAL A 123 -19.80 -1.63 0.52
N GLN A 124 -20.09 -0.97 -0.60
CA GLN A 124 -21.43 -0.85 -1.19
C GLN A 124 -21.66 -1.94 -2.22
N THR A 125 -20.63 -2.22 -3.04
CA THR A 125 -20.69 -3.29 -4.03
C THR A 125 -19.29 -3.79 -4.38
N THR A 126 -19.18 -5.07 -4.73
CA THR A 126 -17.99 -5.66 -5.35
C THR A 126 -18.13 -5.54 -6.86
N MET A 127 -17.20 -4.83 -7.49
CA MET A 127 -17.19 -4.59 -8.93
C MET A 127 -16.47 -5.71 -9.68
N LEU A 128 -15.36 -6.22 -9.08
CA LEU A 128 -14.56 -7.31 -9.62
C LEU A 128 -13.96 -8.11 -8.45
N ASP A 129 -14.19 -9.42 -8.43
CA ASP A 129 -13.64 -10.31 -7.41
C ASP A 129 -12.61 -11.32 -7.95
N ASN A 130 -12.42 -11.36 -9.28
CA ASN A 130 -11.54 -12.31 -9.97
C ASN A 130 -11.80 -13.77 -9.61
N LYS A 131 -13.08 -14.13 -9.40
CA LYS A 131 -13.48 -15.49 -8.99
C LYS A 131 -13.02 -16.56 -9.98
N GLU A 132 -13.17 -16.33 -11.27
CA GLU A 132 -12.75 -17.26 -12.32
C GLU A 132 -11.24 -17.49 -12.30
N LEU A 133 -10.45 -16.41 -12.14
CA LEU A 133 -9.00 -16.52 -12.00
C LEU A 133 -8.62 -17.32 -10.75
N LYS A 134 -9.28 -17.06 -9.62
CA LYS A 134 -9.04 -17.82 -8.37
C LYS A 134 -9.33 -19.32 -8.54
N GLU A 135 -10.38 -19.69 -9.27
CA GLU A 135 -10.68 -21.10 -9.57
C GLU A 135 -9.64 -21.70 -10.52
N THR A 136 -9.24 -20.97 -11.56
CA THR A 136 -8.18 -21.43 -12.48
C THR A 136 -6.87 -21.68 -11.76
N LEU A 137 -6.47 -20.79 -10.85
CA LEU A 137 -5.23 -20.92 -10.08
C LEU A 137 -5.20 -22.18 -9.19
N LYS A 138 -6.35 -22.67 -8.74
CA LYS A 138 -6.44 -23.95 -7.99
C LYS A 138 -6.08 -25.16 -8.83
N SER A 139 -6.20 -25.08 -10.16
CA SER A 139 -5.85 -26.17 -11.08
C SER A 139 -4.37 -26.16 -11.50
N VAL A 140 -3.62 -25.15 -11.08
CA VAL A 140 -2.20 -24.97 -11.38
C VAL A 140 -1.39 -25.28 -10.13
N ASP A 141 -0.34 -26.08 -10.29
CA ASP A 141 0.57 -26.44 -9.19
C ASP A 141 1.58 -25.30 -8.99
N LEU A 142 1.19 -24.31 -8.19
CA LEU A 142 2.00 -23.12 -7.92
C LEU A 142 2.92 -23.34 -6.72
N GLY A 143 4.12 -22.79 -6.79
CA GLY A 143 5.04 -22.70 -5.68
C GLY A 143 4.54 -21.77 -4.57
N THR A 144 5.06 -21.97 -3.37
CA THR A 144 4.71 -21.15 -2.21
C THR A 144 5.46 -19.82 -2.23
N ASN A 145 4.73 -18.70 -2.19
CA ASN A 145 5.30 -17.37 -2.02
C ASN A 145 5.25 -16.96 -0.54
N GLU A 146 6.40 -16.85 0.10
CA GLU A 146 6.53 -16.57 1.53
C GLU A 146 7.23 -15.23 1.76
N GLN A 147 6.73 -14.45 2.72
CA GLN A 147 7.47 -13.31 3.26
C GLN A 147 8.30 -13.74 4.46
N PHE A 148 9.47 -13.17 4.58
CA PHE A 148 10.35 -13.35 5.74
C PHE A 148 11.01 -12.03 6.12
N SER A 149 11.61 -12.01 7.29
CA SER A 149 12.49 -10.90 7.69
C SER A 149 13.70 -11.44 8.43
N PHE A 150 14.80 -10.72 8.33
CA PHE A 150 16.02 -10.99 9.11
C PHE A 150 16.61 -9.68 9.61
N THR A 151 17.45 -9.79 10.63
CA THR A 151 18.14 -8.63 11.19
C THR A 151 19.62 -8.73 10.78
N THR A 152 20.15 -7.63 10.23
CA THR A 152 21.56 -7.53 9.86
C THR A 152 22.46 -7.49 11.09
N SER A 153 23.79 -7.65 10.91
CA SER A 153 24.77 -7.47 11.96
C SER A 153 24.75 -6.09 12.61
N GLU A 154 24.23 -5.09 11.90
CA GLU A 154 24.07 -3.70 12.37
C GLU A 154 22.74 -3.45 13.07
N GLY A 155 21.91 -4.49 13.27
CA GLY A 155 20.61 -4.39 13.94
C GLY A 155 19.46 -3.89 13.05
N VAL A 156 19.66 -3.77 11.73
CA VAL A 156 18.63 -3.32 10.79
C VAL A 156 17.75 -4.50 10.38
N LYS A 157 16.44 -4.38 10.57
CA LYS A 157 15.46 -5.37 10.10
C LYS A 157 15.21 -5.19 8.61
N ILE A 158 15.47 -6.24 7.84
CA ILE A 158 15.21 -6.29 6.39
C ILE A 158 14.08 -7.28 6.10
N ASN A 159 13.15 -6.87 5.26
CA ASN A 159 12.09 -7.75 4.75
C ASN A 159 12.50 -8.35 3.42
N GLY A 160 12.11 -9.60 3.20
CA GLY A 160 12.30 -10.33 1.98
C GLY A 160 11.08 -11.17 1.62
N TRP A 161 11.09 -11.73 0.44
CA TRP A 161 10.15 -12.76 0.02
C TRP A 161 10.89 -13.82 -0.78
N MET A 162 10.33 -15.01 -0.85
CA MET A 162 10.86 -16.10 -1.65
C MET A 162 9.74 -16.93 -2.26
N VAL A 163 9.98 -17.47 -3.43
CA VAL A 163 9.12 -18.49 -4.04
C VAL A 163 9.84 -19.83 -3.94
N LYS A 164 9.18 -20.80 -3.35
CA LYS A 164 9.65 -22.19 -3.28
C LYS A 164 8.89 -23.01 -4.32
N PRO A 165 9.52 -24.00 -4.99
CA PRO A 165 8.80 -24.90 -5.89
C PRO A 165 7.56 -25.51 -5.25
N ALA A 166 6.56 -25.88 -6.06
CA ALA A 166 5.32 -26.50 -5.57
C ALA A 166 5.58 -27.76 -4.73
N ASN A 167 6.55 -28.57 -5.13
CA ASN A 167 6.95 -29.81 -4.43
C ASN A 167 8.25 -29.61 -3.65
N PHE A 168 8.37 -28.51 -2.90
CA PHE A 168 9.57 -28.19 -2.15
C PHE A 168 9.86 -29.24 -1.06
N ASP A 169 11.06 -29.81 -1.11
CA ASP A 169 11.54 -30.81 -0.19
C ASP A 169 12.76 -30.29 0.58
N THR A 170 12.64 -30.12 1.89
CA THR A 170 13.69 -29.57 2.75
C THR A 170 14.95 -30.45 2.81
N SER A 171 14.87 -31.70 2.39
CA SER A 171 16.03 -32.62 2.32
C SER A 171 16.89 -32.44 1.07
N LYS A 172 16.38 -31.68 0.08
CA LYS A 172 17.06 -31.43 -1.19
C LYS A 172 17.72 -30.08 -1.22
N LYS A 173 18.69 -29.93 -2.11
CA LYS A 173 19.32 -28.64 -2.44
C LYS A 173 18.75 -28.12 -3.76
N TYR A 174 18.43 -26.84 -3.79
CA TYR A 174 17.90 -26.17 -4.96
C TYR A 174 18.83 -25.06 -5.40
N PRO A 175 18.96 -24.76 -6.70
CA PRO A 175 19.59 -23.53 -7.14
C PRO A 175 18.75 -22.34 -6.64
N VAL A 176 19.42 -21.22 -6.32
CA VAL A 176 18.77 -20.00 -5.84
C VAL A 176 19.05 -18.86 -6.81
N ILE A 177 17.98 -18.22 -7.29
CA ILE A 177 18.07 -16.96 -8.01
C ILE A 177 17.71 -15.85 -7.00
N MET A 178 18.66 -14.94 -6.78
CA MET A 178 18.43 -13.79 -5.91
C MET A 178 18.26 -12.53 -6.74
N PHE A 179 17.15 -11.85 -6.53
CA PHE A 179 16.87 -10.52 -7.07
C PHE A 179 16.93 -9.49 -5.95
N GLN A 180 17.62 -8.39 -6.20
CA GLN A 180 17.74 -7.29 -5.27
C GLN A 180 17.78 -5.97 -6.04
N TYR A 181 16.99 -5.02 -5.61
CA TYR A 181 17.03 -3.64 -6.06
C TYR A 181 16.88 -2.72 -4.84
N SER A 182 17.84 -1.81 -4.64
CA SER A 182 17.91 -0.97 -3.44
C SER A 182 18.10 0.51 -3.76
N GLY A 183 17.59 0.97 -4.89
CA GLY A 183 17.57 2.39 -5.23
C GLY A 183 16.68 3.18 -4.25
N PRO A 184 17.06 4.42 -3.87
CA PRO A 184 16.26 5.25 -2.98
C PRO A 184 14.83 5.44 -3.49
N GLY A 185 13.85 5.34 -2.60
CA GLY A 185 12.42 5.49 -2.92
C GLY A 185 11.80 4.32 -3.68
N ASN A 186 12.51 3.20 -3.82
CA ASN A 186 12.00 1.99 -4.44
C ASN A 186 11.77 0.88 -3.42
N GLN A 187 10.56 0.33 -3.37
CA GLN A 187 10.21 -0.78 -2.49
C GLN A 187 9.91 -2.03 -3.32
N GLN A 188 10.72 -3.09 -3.12
CA GLN A 188 10.54 -4.37 -3.81
C GLN A 188 9.74 -5.39 -3.02
N VAL A 189 9.73 -5.28 -1.70
CA VAL A 189 9.01 -6.21 -0.83
C VAL A 189 7.66 -5.61 -0.48
N VAL A 190 6.63 -6.06 -1.17
CA VAL A 190 5.25 -5.58 -1.02
C VAL A 190 4.28 -6.76 -0.86
N ASN A 191 3.20 -6.54 -0.10
CA ASN A 191 2.14 -7.52 0.07
C ASN A 191 1.03 -7.26 -0.95
N SER A 192 1.30 -7.60 -2.23
CA SER A 192 0.34 -7.46 -3.32
C SER A 192 0.42 -8.64 -4.28
N TRP A 193 -0.66 -8.92 -5.00
CA TRP A 193 -0.75 -10.04 -5.93
C TRP A 193 0.27 -9.99 -7.07
N ASN A 194 0.53 -8.82 -7.61
CA ASN A 194 1.40 -8.67 -8.77
C ASN A 194 2.85 -8.31 -8.38
N CYS A 195 3.31 -8.75 -7.22
CA CYS A 195 4.70 -8.61 -6.81
C CYS A 195 5.53 -9.77 -7.39
N GLY A 196 6.53 -9.46 -8.18
CA GLY A 196 7.45 -10.43 -8.77
C GLY A 196 8.82 -9.83 -9.01
N SER A 197 9.81 -10.67 -9.26
CA SER A 197 11.17 -10.23 -9.53
C SER A 197 11.25 -9.48 -10.86
N MET A 198 12.17 -8.54 -10.97
CA MET A 198 12.48 -7.79 -12.19
C MET A 198 11.27 -7.11 -12.86
N GLY A 199 10.17 -6.86 -12.11
CA GLY A 199 8.96 -6.26 -12.66
C GLY A 199 8.16 -7.16 -13.62
N GLN A 200 8.45 -8.46 -13.67
CA GLN A 200 7.80 -9.42 -14.57
C GLN A 200 6.50 -10.01 -14.00
N GLY A 201 6.21 -9.72 -12.74
CA GLY A 201 5.04 -10.26 -12.03
C GLY A 201 5.26 -11.64 -11.42
N CYS A 202 4.35 -12.04 -10.54
CA CYS A 202 4.51 -13.25 -9.74
C CYS A 202 4.52 -14.56 -10.54
N MET A 203 3.90 -14.59 -11.72
CA MET A 203 3.87 -15.80 -12.56
C MET A 203 5.25 -16.10 -13.19
N PHE A 204 6.08 -15.07 -13.42
CA PHE A 204 7.44 -15.28 -13.89
C PHE A 204 8.27 -16.06 -12.86
N ASP A 205 8.15 -15.70 -11.60
CA ASP A 205 8.87 -16.37 -10.51
C ASP A 205 8.38 -17.82 -10.28
N GLN A 206 7.14 -18.13 -10.69
CA GLN A 206 6.61 -19.49 -10.64
C GLN A 206 7.15 -20.38 -11.78
N TYR A 207 7.56 -19.75 -12.90
CA TYR A 207 8.11 -20.47 -14.04
C TYR A 207 9.59 -20.83 -13.86
N LEU A 208 10.35 -20.04 -13.09
CA LEU A 208 11.78 -20.27 -12.80
C LEU A 208 11.99 -21.45 -11.86
#